data_f5dfeaa22b7e485a50f6a2d4acd8ceea
#
_entry.id   f5dfeaa22b7e485a50f6a2d4acd8ceea
#
_cell.length_a   1.000
_cell.length_b   1.000
_cell.length_c   1.000
_cell.angle_alpha   90.00
_cell.angle_beta   90.00
_cell.angle_gamma   90.00
#
_symmetry.space_group_name_H-M   'P 1'
#
loop_
_entity.id
_entity.type
_entity.pdbx_description
1 polymer ?
#
loop_
_entity_poly.entity_id
_entity_poly.type
_entity_poly.pdbx_seq_one_letter_code
_entity_poly.pdbx_strand_id
1 'polypeptide(L)'
;MSGDASGDAGPGSDAGGTYTLLVELAAPAAIEVGALGEHRFDPGSYAYTGSALGAGGFARVDRHRRTARGDHDVRHWHVDHLLGHPDARLDRVVRSVGAEVECAVADRLPAGPVDGFGASDCDCESHLAAGPDATADLLESVREAHEAAVAGTDGRVDVRPEARAAVDDAGPTR
;
A
#
# COMPACT_ATOMS: atom_id res chain seq x y z
N MET A 1 -9.23 15.81 -30.16
CA MET A 1 -8.98 15.71 -29.83
C MET A 1 -8.66 15.43 -29.01
N SER A 2 -8.72 15.09 -28.69
CA SER A 2 -8.52 14.85 -28.00
C SER A 2 -7.70 14.44 -27.49
N GLY A 3 -7.63 13.97 -27.42
CA GLY A 3 -7.03 13.31 -26.94
C GLY A 3 -6.12 13.59 -26.40
N ASP A 4 -6.04 13.83 -26.48
CA ASP A 4 -5.23 14.15 -26.03
C ASP A 4 -5.05 14.22 -24.90
N ALA A 5 -5.56 14.22 -24.76
CA ALA A 5 -5.48 14.56 -23.67
C ALA A 5 -5.01 13.67 -22.90
N SER A 6 -5.31 12.91 -23.08
CA SER A 6 -5.02 12.08 -22.42
C SER A 6 -3.86 11.91 -22.03
N GLY A 7 -3.45 11.66 -22.61
CA GLY A 7 -2.37 11.24 -22.23
C GLY A 7 -1.76 11.96 -21.29
N ASP A 8 -1.90 12.80 -21.40
CA ASP A 8 -1.26 13.56 -20.74
C ASP A 8 -1.39 13.51 -19.44
N ALA A 9 -2.24 13.21 -19.07
CA ALA A 9 -2.34 13.10 -17.72
C ALA A 9 -1.16 12.43 -17.27
N GLY A 10 -0.54 11.83 -18.03
CA GLY A 10 0.58 11.25 -17.60
C GLY A 10 0.32 10.37 -16.52
N PRO A 11 1.31 9.94 -15.89
CA PRO A 11 1.19 9.01 -14.86
C PRO A 11 0.62 9.63 -13.65
N GLY A 12 -0.05 10.63 -13.81
CA GLY A 12 -0.44 11.38 -12.71
C GLY A 12 -1.30 10.71 -11.70
N SER A 13 -1.59 11.40 -10.68
CA SER A 13 -2.32 10.84 -9.59
C SER A 13 -3.77 10.61 -9.92
N ASP A 14 -4.27 11.18 -10.97
CA ASP A 14 -5.66 10.98 -11.29
C ASP A 14 -5.91 9.66 -12.01
N ALA A 15 -4.90 8.95 -12.41
CA ALA A 15 -5.10 7.61 -12.89
C ALA A 15 -5.47 6.73 -11.71
N GLY A 16 -6.20 5.68 -11.95
CA GLY A 16 -6.63 4.78 -10.90
C GLY A 16 -6.21 3.36 -11.15
N GLY A 17 -6.50 2.50 -10.19
CA GLY A 17 -6.17 1.09 -10.28
C GLY A 17 -6.06 0.46 -8.92
N THR A 18 -5.19 -0.52 -8.81
CA THR A 18 -4.93 -1.22 -7.56
C THR A 18 -3.54 -0.86 -7.07
N TYR A 19 -3.37 -0.77 -5.77
CA TYR A 19 -2.06 -0.46 -5.21
C TYR A 19 -1.77 -1.34 -4.02
N THR A 20 -0.49 -1.52 -3.75
CA THR A 20 -0.04 -2.19 -2.54
C THR A 20 1.02 -1.32 -1.88
N LEU A 21 0.83 -1.08 -0.60
CA LEU A 21 1.76 -0.29 0.20
C LEU A 21 2.68 -1.24 0.94
N LEU A 22 3.98 -1.05 0.79
CA LEU A 22 4.96 -1.82 1.54
C LEU A 22 5.35 -1.01 2.77
N VAL A 23 5.08 -1.55 3.95
CA VAL A 23 5.26 -0.85 5.20
C VAL A 23 6.26 -1.61 6.05
N GLU A 24 7.22 -0.91 6.61
CA GLU A 24 8.16 -1.50 7.56
C GLU A 24 7.80 -1.08 8.96
N LEU A 25 7.76 -2.03 9.87
CA LEU A 25 7.52 -1.74 11.27
C LEU A 25 8.79 -2.05 12.04
N ALA A 26 9.34 -1.04 12.70
CA ALA A 26 10.66 -1.14 13.30
C ALA A 26 10.69 -1.86 14.63
N ALA A 27 9.56 -1.90 15.33
CA ALA A 27 9.49 -2.49 16.65
C ALA A 27 8.12 -3.12 16.86
N PRO A 28 7.98 -4.06 17.79
CA PRO A 28 6.67 -4.65 18.04
C PRO A 28 5.67 -3.58 18.46
N ALA A 29 4.45 -3.71 18.04
CA ALA A 29 3.43 -2.72 18.36
C ALA A 29 2.08 -3.39 18.58
N ALA A 30 1.34 -2.89 19.55
CA ALA A 30 -0.06 -3.25 19.71
C ALA A 30 -0.86 -2.10 19.14
N ILE A 31 -1.63 -2.35 18.11
CA ILE A 31 -2.31 -1.30 17.37
C ILE A 31 -3.79 -1.62 17.33
N GLU A 32 -4.59 -0.63 17.68
CA GLU A 32 -6.03 -0.79 17.59
C GLU A 32 -6.45 -0.45 16.16
N VAL A 33 -6.97 -1.43 15.45
CA VAL A 33 -7.28 -1.30 14.04
C VAL A 33 -8.78 -1.09 13.89
N GLY A 34 -9.25 0.07 14.29
CA GLY A 34 -10.65 0.41 14.18
C GLY A 34 -11.56 -0.67 14.75
N ALA A 35 -12.56 -1.03 14.02
CA ALA A 35 -13.54 -2.01 14.48
C ALA A 35 -12.99 -3.41 14.64
N LEU A 36 -11.81 -3.67 14.07
CA LEU A 36 -11.20 -4.99 14.24
C LEU A 36 -10.55 -5.19 15.60
N GLY A 37 -10.42 -4.12 16.38
CA GLY A 37 -9.86 -4.23 17.72
C GLY A 37 -8.36 -4.17 17.73
N GLU A 38 -7.79 -4.46 18.88
CA GLU A 38 -6.36 -4.35 19.07
C GLU A 38 -5.65 -5.62 18.62
N HIS A 39 -4.59 -5.47 17.86
CA HIS A 39 -3.79 -6.60 17.38
C HIS A 39 -2.33 -6.31 17.57
N ARG A 40 -1.56 -7.35 17.80
CA ARG A 40 -0.14 -7.23 17.95
C ARG A 40 0.54 -7.44 16.62
N PHE A 41 1.46 -6.54 16.29
CA PHE A 41 2.23 -6.63 15.07
C PHE A 41 3.69 -6.82 15.42
N ASP A 42 4.31 -7.84 14.87
CA ASP A 42 5.73 -8.04 15.06
C ASP A 42 6.53 -7.12 14.14
N PRO A 43 7.77 -6.79 14.48
CA PRO A 43 8.58 -6.01 13.55
C PRO A 43 8.78 -6.77 12.26
N GLY A 44 8.86 -6.05 11.17
CA GLY A 44 9.06 -6.67 9.87
C GLY A 44 8.33 -5.91 8.79
N SER A 45 8.09 -6.57 7.69
CA SER A 45 7.49 -5.96 6.52
C SER A 45 6.06 -6.42 6.33
N TYR A 46 5.22 -5.47 5.94
CA TYR A 46 3.81 -5.73 5.70
C TYR A 46 3.42 -5.14 4.35
N ALA A 47 2.44 -5.73 3.71
CA ALA A 47 1.94 -5.24 2.43
C ALA A 47 0.43 -5.12 2.48
N TYR A 48 -0.07 -3.93 2.29
CA TYR A 48 -1.51 -3.68 2.27
C TYR A 48 -1.95 -3.39 0.84
N THR A 49 -2.94 -4.13 0.35
CA THR A 49 -3.46 -3.95 -1.00
C THR A 49 -4.83 -3.28 -0.95
N GLY A 50 -4.98 -2.23 -1.73
CA GLY A 50 -6.22 -1.48 -1.78
C GLY A 50 -6.56 -1.05 -3.18
N SER A 51 -7.73 -0.47 -3.34
CA SER A 51 -8.25 -0.04 -4.61
C SER A 51 -8.29 1.48 -4.68
N ALA A 52 -7.94 2.03 -5.82
CA ALA A 52 -7.96 3.45 -6.06
C ALA A 52 -8.70 3.77 -7.37
N LEU A 53 -9.88 3.18 -7.52
CA LEU A 53 -10.65 3.35 -8.75
C LEU A 53 -11.68 4.44 -8.67
N GLY A 54 -11.89 5.00 -7.51
CA GLY A 54 -12.88 6.07 -7.38
C GLY A 54 -12.37 7.37 -7.94
N ALA A 55 -13.16 8.41 -7.77
CA ALA A 55 -12.75 9.74 -8.19
C ALA A 55 -11.45 10.10 -7.47
N GLY A 56 -10.53 10.65 -8.13
CA GLY A 56 -9.24 10.98 -7.53
C GLY A 56 -8.18 9.92 -7.74
N GLY A 57 -8.56 8.72 -8.09
CA GLY A 57 -7.60 7.70 -8.44
C GLY A 57 -6.54 7.52 -7.38
N PHE A 58 -5.28 7.53 -7.78
CA PHE A 58 -4.17 7.30 -6.86
C PHE A 58 -3.90 8.46 -5.90
N ALA A 59 -4.71 9.50 -5.91
CA ALA A 59 -4.60 10.50 -4.85
C ALA A 59 -4.81 9.87 -3.47
N ARG A 60 -5.51 8.75 -3.41
CA ARG A 60 -5.66 8.01 -2.16
C ARG A 60 -4.29 7.58 -1.62
N VAL A 61 -3.37 7.22 -2.49
CA VAL A 61 -2.03 6.85 -2.07
C VAL A 61 -1.32 8.05 -1.45
N ASP A 62 -1.52 9.25 -2.00
CA ASP A 62 -0.93 10.45 -1.41
C ASP A 62 -1.46 10.68 0.00
N ARG A 63 -2.71 10.36 0.22
CA ARG A 63 -3.28 10.47 1.54
C ARG A 63 -2.64 9.49 2.51
N HIS A 64 -2.40 8.27 2.05
CA HIS A 64 -1.70 7.30 2.88
C HIS A 64 -0.28 7.78 3.21
N ARG A 65 0.37 8.42 2.27
CA ARG A 65 1.69 8.98 2.52
C ARG A 65 1.66 10.04 3.62
N ARG A 66 0.64 10.88 3.59
CA ARG A 66 0.52 11.91 4.63
C ARG A 66 0.27 11.28 6.00
N THR A 67 -0.54 10.24 6.04
CA THR A 67 -0.77 9.53 7.29
C THR A 67 0.53 8.93 7.81
N ALA A 68 1.31 8.34 6.93
CA ALA A 68 2.56 7.69 7.33
C ALA A 68 3.59 8.70 7.84
N ARG A 69 3.52 9.94 7.35
CA ARG A 69 4.44 10.97 7.80
C ARG A 69 3.98 11.69 9.05
N GLY A 70 2.79 11.38 9.54
CA GLY A 70 2.24 12.09 10.68
C GLY A 70 1.56 13.38 10.33
N ASP A 71 1.31 13.65 9.06
CA ASP A 71 0.71 14.90 8.61
C ASP A 71 -0.81 14.81 8.49
N HIS A 72 -1.39 13.68 8.80
CA HIS A 72 -2.82 13.49 8.65
C HIS A 72 -3.30 12.57 9.76
N ASP A 73 -4.22 13.06 10.57
CA ASP A 73 -4.66 12.35 11.77
C ASP A 73 -5.89 11.49 11.57
N VAL A 74 -6.61 11.68 10.50
CA VAL A 74 -7.87 10.97 10.32
C VAL A 74 -7.60 9.53 9.97
N ARG A 75 -8.30 8.63 10.62
CA ARG A 75 -8.14 7.19 10.41
C ARG A 75 -9.41 6.64 9.79
N HIS A 76 -9.45 6.58 8.46
CA HIS A 76 -10.62 6.07 7.75
C HIS A 76 -10.53 4.60 7.45
N TRP A 77 -9.35 4.11 7.14
CA TRP A 77 -9.17 2.73 6.73
C TRP A 77 -8.33 1.99 7.75
N HIS A 78 -8.46 0.67 7.76
CA HIS A 78 -7.67 -0.14 8.69
C HIS A 78 -6.18 0.18 8.58
N VAL A 79 -5.69 0.36 7.35
CA VAL A 79 -4.27 0.61 7.15
C VAL A 79 -3.82 1.95 7.74
N ASP A 80 -4.74 2.90 7.90
CA ASP A 80 -4.36 4.18 8.50
C ASP A 80 -3.86 4.01 9.92
N HIS A 81 -4.39 3.04 10.64
CA HIS A 81 -3.95 2.81 12.01
C HIS A 81 -2.52 2.27 12.04
N LEU A 82 -2.17 1.42 11.09
CA LEU A 82 -0.80 0.93 10.99
C LEU A 82 0.13 2.03 10.51
N LEU A 83 -0.25 2.75 9.45
CA LEU A 83 0.62 3.79 8.91
C LEU A 83 0.86 4.92 9.89
N GLY A 84 -0.10 5.21 10.73
CA GLY A 84 0.06 6.30 11.68
C GLY A 84 0.89 5.96 12.90
N HIS A 85 1.33 4.72 13.03
CA HIS A 85 2.15 4.35 14.18
C HIS A 85 3.56 4.92 14.00
N PRO A 86 4.16 5.45 15.06
CA PRO A 86 5.48 6.10 14.93
C PRO A 86 6.59 5.17 14.46
N ASP A 87 6.46 3.87 14.68
CA ASP A 87 7.48 2.93 14.24
C ASP A 87 7.21 2.36 12.86
N ALA A 88 6.15 2.79 12.20
CA ALA A 88 5.82 2.32 10.87
C ALA A 88 6.33 3.29 9.83
N ARG A 89 6.78 2.76 8.71
CA ARG A 89 7.29 3.60 7.64
C ARG A 89 6.86 3.03 6.30
N LEU A 90 6.36 3.90 5.44
CA LEU A 90 5.99 3.49 4.09
C LEU A 90 7.25 3.46 3.24
N ASP A 91 7.54 2.32 2.64
CA ASP A 91 8.78 2.12 1.91
C ASP A 91 8.59 2.18 0.39
N ARG A 92 7.60 1.48 -0.13
CA ARG A 92 7.36 1.40 -1.56
C ARG A 92 5.88 1.35 -1.82
N VAL A 93 5.51 1.72 -3.02
CA VAL A 93 4.14 1.53 -3.50
C VAL A 93 4.21 0.81 -4.83
N VAL A 94 3.51 -0.31 -4.94
CA VAL A 94 3.38 -1.04 -6.20
C VAL A 94 1.98 -0.77 -6.72
N ARG A 95 1.86 -0.42 -7.99
CA ARG A 95 0.56 -0.08 -8.56
C ARG A 95 0.28 -0.89 -9.80
N SER A 96 -0.96 -1.30 -9.94
CA SER A 96 -1.48 -1.84 -11.20
C SER A 96 -2.37 -0.76 -11.78
N VAL A 97 -1.82 0.02 -12.67
CA VAL A 97 -2.51 1.17 -13.23
C VAL A 97 -3.53 0.70 -14.23
N GLY A 98 -4.77 1.13 -14.07
CA GLY A 98 -5.83 0.81 -15.00
C GLY A 98 -6.49 -0.54 -14.80
N ALA A 99 -6.23 -1.20 -13.69
CA ALA A 99 -6.81 -2.52 -13.44
C ALA A 99 -7.33 -2.63 -12.03
N GLU A 100 -8.47 -3.29 -11.89
CA GLU A 100 -9.03 -3.56 -10.58
C GLU A 100 -8.74 -5.01 -10.26
N VAL A 101 -7.66 -5.25 -9.53
CA VAL A 101 -7.21 -6.59 -9.25
C VAL A 101 -6.91 -6.78 -7.76
N GLU A 102 -7.57 -6.00 -6.92
CA GLU A 102 -7.27 -5.97 -5.49
C GLU A 102 -7.31 -7.36 -4.85
N CYS A 103 -8.40 -8.06 -5.03
CA CYS A 103 -8.52 -9.39 -4.41
C CYS A 103 -7.57 -10.39 -5.05
N ALA A 104 -7.35 -10.29 -6.36
CA ALA A 104 -6.43 -11.21 -7.01
C ALA A 104 -5.00 -11.03 -6.50
N VAL A 105 -4.61 -9.80 -6.23
CA VAL A 105 -3.30 -9.55 -5.65
C VAL A 105 -3.25 -10.06 -4.22
N ALA A 106 -4.27 -9.74 -3.43
CA ALA A 106 -4.28 -10.14 -2.03
C ALA A 106 -4.23 -11.65 -1.88
N ASP A 107 -4.91 -12.36 -2.76
CA ASP A 107 -4.95 -13.82 -2.69
C ASP A 107 -3.61 -14.47 -2.99
N ARG A 108 -2.72 -13.76 -3.63
CA ARG A 108 -1.42 -14.29 -4.00
C ARG A 108 -0.34 -14.01 -2.99
N LEU A 109 -0.69 -13.33 -1.90
CA LEU A 109 0.31 -12.94 -0.91
C LEU A 109 0.10 -13.71 0.38
N PRO A 110 1.15 -13.89 1.19
CA PRO A 110 1.02 -14.61 2.44
C PRO A 110 0.09 -13.89 3.40
N ALA A 111 -0.66 -14.63 4.16
CA ALA A 111 -1.59 -14.04 5.10
C ALA A 111 -0.86 -13.24 6.17
N GLY A 112 -1.47 -12.16 6.58
CA GLY A 112 -0.94 -11.35 7.66
C GLY A 112 -1.57 -11.71 8.98
N PRO A 113 -1.26 -10.93 9.98
CA PRO A 113 -1.67 -11.27 11.34
C PRO A 113 -3.12 -10.90 11.68
N VAL A 114 -3.81 -10.16 10.82
CA VAL A 114 -5.12 -9.66 11.17
C VAL A 114 -6.15 -10.06 10.13
N ASP A 115 -7.10 -10.88 10.53
CA ASP A 115 -8.17 -11.28 9.63
C ASP A 115 -9.10 -10.09 9.39
N GLY A 116 -9.59 -9.97 8.18
CA GLY A 116 -10.54 -8.91 7.85
C GLY A 116 -9.92 -7.56 7.57
N PHE A 117 -8.61 -7.46 7.65
CA PHE A 117 -7.95 -6.18 7.47
C PHE A 117 -8.16 -5.71 6.03
N GLY A 118 -8.83 -4.56 5.89
CA GLY A 118 -9.08 -3.99 4.57
C GLY A 118 -10.06 -4.75 3.70
N ALA A 119 -10.70 -5.76 4.24
CA ALA A 119 -11.53 -6.66 3.46
C ALA A 119 -13.02 -6.52 3.80
N SER A 120 -13.46 -5.35 4.18
CA SER A 120 -14.86 -5.13 4.54
C SER A 120 -15.79 -5.32 3.37
N ASP A 121 -15.34 -5.08 2.18
CA ASP A 121 -16.20 -5.09 0.99
C ASP A 121 -16.04 -6.32 0.14
N CYS A 122 -15.32 -7.33 0.63
CA CYS A 122 -15.08 -8.52 -0.18
C CYS A 122 -14.95 -9.74 0.72
N ASP A 123 -14.73 -10.89 0.09
CA ASP A 123 -14.63 -12.15 0.82
C ASP A 123 -13.20 -12.56 1.13
N CYS A 124 -12.25 -11.70 0.89
CA CYS A 124 -10.85 -12.03 1.16
C CYS A 124 -10.62 -12.15 2.65
N GLU A 125 -9.68 -12.99 3.03
CA GLU A 125 -9.37 -13.13 4.44
C GLU A 125 -8.74 -11.87 4.99
N SER A 126 -7.90 -11.24 4.21
CA SER A 126 -7.23 -10.03 4.65
C SER A 126 -6.53 -9.40 3.46
N HIS A 127 -6.48 -8.09 3.42
CA HIS A 127 -5.69 -7.40 2.42
C HIS A 127 -4.35 -6.94 2.97
N LEU A 128 -4.02 -7.38 4.19
CA LEU A 128 -2.70 -7.12 4.76
C LEU A 128 -1.91 -8.40 4.78
N ALA A 129 -0.79 -8.42 4.08
CA ALA A 129 0.11 -9.56 4.05
C ALA A 129 1.31 -9.26 4.92
N ALA A 130 1.91 -10.29 5.47
CA ALA A 130 3.16 -10.15 6.21
C ALA A 130 4.22 -10.93 5.47
N GLY A 131 5.38 -10.34 5.36
CA GLY A 131 6.45 -10.98 4.62
C GLY A 131 7.58 -11.39 5.51
N PRO A 132 8.61 -11.91 4.90
CA PRO A 132 9.82 -12.21 5.64
C PRO A 132 10.46 -10.92 6.12
N ASP A 133 11.48 -11.05 6.91
CA ASP A 133 12.10 -9.88 7.49
C ASP A 133 12.59 -8.89 6.46
N ALA A 134 12.99 -9.35 5.32
CA ALA A 134 13.56 -8.45 4.32
C ALA A 134 12.46 -7.83 3.47
N THR A 135 12.40 -6.52 3.47
CA THR A 135 11.41 -5.81 2.67
C THR A 135 11.59 -6.11 1.19
N ALA A 136 12.83 -6.33 0.74
CA ALA A 136 13.06 -6.60 -0.67
C ALA A 136 12.37 -7.89 -1.13
N ASP A 137 12.34 -8.89 -0.27
CA ASP A 137 11.68 -10.15 -0.64
C ASP A 137 10.18 -9.98 -0.74
N LEU A 138 9.60 -9.22 0.17
CA LEU A 138 8.17 -8.97 0.10
C LEU A 138 7.84 -8.10 -1.11
N LEU A 139 8.70 -7.13 -1.42
CA LEU A 139 8.49 -6.30 -2.60
C LEU A 139 8.45 -7.16 -3.86
N GLU A 140 9.35 -8.12 -3.98
CA GLU A 140 9.36 -8.97 -5.16
C GLU A 140 8.08 -9.80 -5.24
N SER A 141 7.63 -10.33 -4.11
CA SER A 141 6.38 -11.10 -4.09
C SER A 141 5.19 -10.24 -4.49
N VAL A 142 5.17 -9.00 -4.02
CA VAL A 142 4.07 -8.09 -4.35
C VAL A 142 4.11 -7.75 -5.83
N ARG A 143 5.30 -7.47 -6.36
CA ARG A 143 5.42 -7.13 -7.77
C ARG A 143 4.94 -8.30 -8.64
N GLU A 144 5.34 -9.51 -8.29
CA GLU A 144 4.91 -10.68 -9.02
C GLU A 144 3.41 -10.89 -8.92
N ALA A 145 2.83 -10.64 -7.75
CA ALA A 145 1.39 -10.78 -7.58
C ALA A 145 0.63 -9.80 -8.46
N HIS A 146 1.12 -8.56 -8.55
CA HIS A 146 0.49 -7.58 -9.41
C HIS A 146 0.63 -7.96 -10.89
N GLU A 147 1.81 -8.41 -11.28
CA GLU A 147 2.03 -8.79 -12.68
C GLU A 147 1.15 -9.96 -13.08
N ALA A 148 1.02 -10.94 -12.21
CA ALA A 148 0.16 -12.07 -12.51
C ALA A 148 -1.31 -11.65 -12.56
N ALA A 149 -1.69 -10.75 -11.68
CA ALA A 149 -3.09 -10.34 -11.62
C ALA A 149 -3.51 -9.50 -12.82
N VAL A 150 -2.60 -8.72 -13.40
CA VAL A 150 -2.96 -7.91 -14.59
C VAL A 150 -2.74 -8.65 -15.89
N ALA A 151 -2.19 -9.85 -15.87
CA ALA A 151 -1.96 -10.58 -17.11
C ALA A 151 -3.28 -10.76 -17.83
N GLY A 152 -3.30 -10.44 -19.11
CA GLY A 152 -4.52 -10.51 -19.89
C GLY A 152 -5.41 -9.29 -19.81
N THR A 153 -5.01 -8.28 -19.05
CA THR A 153 -5.75 -7.04 -18.95
C THR A 153 -4.92 -5.92 -19.59
N ASP A 154 -5.50 -4.72 -19.61
CA ASP A 154 -4.77 -3.56 -20.10
C ASP A 154 -3.97 -2.88 -19.01
N GLY A 155 -3.98 -3.39 -17.81
CA GLY A 155 -3.28 -2.78 -16.71
C GLY A 155 -1.78 -2.92 -16.85
N ARG A 156 -1.07 -2.02 -16.19
CA ARG A 156 0.38 -2.12 -16.17
C ARG A 156 0.88 -1.87 -14.76
N VAL A 157 1.98 -2.48 -14.41
CA VAL A 157 2.51 -2.45 -13.06
C VAL A 157 3.68 -1.50 -12.99
N ASP A 158 3.71 -0.65 -11.97
CA ASP A 158 4.90 0.13 -11.69
C ASP A 158 5.20 0.08 -10.19
N VAL A 159 6.43 0.39 -9.85
CA VAL A 159 6.90 0.41 -8.47
C VAL A 159 7.45 1.79 -8.19
N ARG A 160 7.01 2.40 -7.12
CA ARG A 160 7.45 3.73 -6.77
C ARG A 160 8.07 3.74 -5.38
N PRO A 161 9.32 4.20 -5.28
CA PRO A 161 9.92 4.33 -3.97
C PRO A 161 9.31 5.50 -3.23
N GLU A 162 9.28 5.41 -1.92
CA GLU A 162 8.83 6.53 -1.14
C GLU A 162 9.96 7.50 -0.93
N ALA A 163 9.63 8.76 -1.00
CA ALA A 163 10.63 9.78 -0.81
C ALA A 163 10.86 9.95 0.67
N ARG A 164 11.95 9.47 1.14
CA ARG A 164 12.33 9.73 2.51
C ARG A 164 13.78 10.13 2.56
N ALA A 165 14.33 10.26 1.42
CA ALA A 165 15.72 10.56 1.35
C ALA A 165 16.09 11.84 2.02
N ALA A 166 15.22 12.77 1.99
CA ALA A 166 15.56 14.04 2.59
C ALA A 166 15.85 13.89 4.06
N VAL A 167 15.07 13.09 4.71
CA VAL A 167 15.28 12.90 6.11
C VAL A 167 16.56 12.17 6.34
N ASP A 168 16.76 11.15 5.59
CA ASP A 168 17.95 10.37 5.76
C ASP A 168 19.17 11.19 5.47
N ASP A 169 19.09 12.05 4.53
CA ASP A 169 20.22 12.86 4.23
C ASP A 169 20.55 13.72 5.35
N ALA A 170 19.61 14.28 5.96
CA ALA A 170 19.91 15.16 7.02
C ALA A 170 20.52 14.39 8.12
N GLY A 171 20.01 13.25 8.33
CA GLY A 171 20.44 12.53 9.45
C GLY A 171 21.88 12.33 9.52
N PRO A 172 22.42 11.83 8.57
CA PRO A 172 23.78 11.47 8.70
C PRO A 172 24.67 12.57 8.65
N THR A 173 24.34 13.44 8.19
CA THR A 173 25.13 14.36 7.97
C THR A 173 25.59 14.86 9.00
N ARG A 174 25.72 14.86 9.44
CA ARG A 174 26.20 15.42 10.23
C ARG A 174 26.78 15.18 10.70
#